data_47cf00dbbc9e3da9423990040e043ab5
#
_entry.id   47cf00dbbc9e3da9423990040e043ab5
#
_cell.length_a   1.000
_cell.length_b   1.000
_cell.length_c   1.000
_cell.angle_alpha   90.00
_cell.angle_beta   90.00
_cell.angle_gamma   90.00
#
_symmetry.space_group_name_H-M   'P 1'
#
loop_
_entity.id
_entity.type
_entity.pdbx_description
1 polymer ?
#
loop_
_entity_poly.entity_id
_entity_poly.type
_entity_poly.pdbx_seq_one_letter_code
_entity_poly.pdbx_strand_id
1 'polypeptide(L)'
;MIAGATASGKSSLALQIATKLGGVIVNADALQVYSGWRLLTSRPSKQDEAKAPHLLYGHVDNAKPYSVGDWLRAIEPILASDQRPIIVGGTGLYFRALTEGLAPIPTIPKNIREQSARMLADKQLDKMKAVLDQATRARIDLQNPMRVSRAW
;
A
#
# COMPACT_ATOMS: atom_id res chain seq x y z
N MET A 1 -1.24 11.12 -12.13
CA MET A 1 -0.99 10.76 -10.72
C MET A 1 -0.89 12.02 -9.88
N ILE A 2 -1.49 12.02 -8.67
CA ILE A 2 -1.50 13.15 -7.73
C ILE A 2 -0.98 12.64 -6.39
N ALA A 3 0.27 12.95 -6.09
CA ALA A 3 0.95 12.56 -4.85
C ALA A 3 1.22 13.80 -3.98
N GLY A 4 1.25 13.63 -2.65
CA GLY A 4 1.59 14.72 -1.75
C GLY A 4 1.18 14.44 -0.30
N ALA A 5 1.53 15.35 0.61
CA ALA A 5 1.27 15.22 2.04
C ALA A 5 -0.23 15.19 2.37
N THR A 6 -0.57 14.68 3.55
CA THR A 6 -1.93 14.75 4.08
C THR A 6 -2.40 16.22 4.15
N ALA A 7 -3.69 16.46 3.92
CA ALA A 7 -4.31 17.79 3.92
C ALA A 7 -3.79 18.80 2.85
N SER A 8 -3.05 18.33 1.83
CA SER A 8 -2.54 19.20 0.73
C SER A 8 -3.55 19.50 -0.39
N GLY A 9 -4.81 19.10 -0.25
CA GLY A 9 -5.85 19.34 -1.26
C GLY A 9 -5.91 18.32 -2.41
N LYS A 10 -5.11 17.22 -2.39
CA LYS A 10 -5.07 16.20 -3.44
C LYS A 10 -6.44 15.66 -3.86
N SER A 11 -7.26 15.29 -2.88
CA SER A 11 -8.57 14.68 -3.15
C SER A 11 -9.52 15.68 -3.81
N SER A 12 -9.49 16.95 -3.38
CA SER A 12 -10.26 18.02 -4.02
C SER A 12 -9.82 18.26 -5.46
N LEU A 13 -8.52 18.30 -5.72
CA LEU A 13 -7.96 18.42 -7.07
C LEU A 13 -8.37 17.23 -7.96
N ALA A 14 -8.25 16.00 -7.43
CA ALA A 14 -8.64 14.80 -8.16
C ALA A 14 -10.13 14.84 -8.55
N LEU A 15 -11.01 15.25 -7.61
CA LEU A 15 -12.43 15.39 -7.85
C LEU A 15 -12.74 16.46 -8.90
N GLN A 16 -12.08 17.62 -8.84
CA GLN A 16 -12.22 18.66 -9.85
C GLN A 16 -11.82 18.18 -11.26
N ILE A 17 -10.73 17.44 -11.36
CA ILE A 17 -10.29 16.87 -12.64
C ILE A 17 -11.31 15.85 -13.13
N ALA A 18 -11.76 14.92 -12.27
CA ALA A 18 -12.73 13.89 -12.66
C ALA A 18 -14.06 14.49 -13.11
N THR A 19 -14.56 15.51 -12.41
CA THR A 19 -15.84 16.15 -12.76
C THR A 19 -15.77 17.01 -14.03
N LYS A 20 -14.63 17.66 -14.30
CA LYS A 20 -14.47 18.54 -15.47
C LYS A 20 -14.04 17.78 -16.73
N LEU A 21 -13.17 16.80 -16.58
CA LEU A 21 -12.50 16.14 -17.72
C LEU A 21 -12.87 14.66 -17.85
N GLY A 22 -13.73 14.17 -16.97
CA GLY A 22 -14.06 12.75 -16.87
C GLY A 22 -12.92 11.93 -16.27
N GLY A 23 -13.23 10.67 -15.99
CA GLY A 23 -12.27 9.70 -15.44
C GLY A 23 -12.70 9.13 -14.10
N VAL A 24 -11.89 8.23 -13.57
CA VAL A 24 -12.13 7.53 -12.31
C VAL A 24 -11.03 7.83 -11.32
N ILE A 25 -11.40 8.13 -10.07
CA ILE A 25 -10.44 8.42 -8.99
C ILE A 25 -10.02 7.10 -8.38
N VAL A 26 -8.71 6.83 -8.37
CA VAL A 26 -8.15 5.57 -7.89
C VAL A 26 -7.28 5.83 -6.66
N ASN A 27 -7.58 5.14 -5.58
CA ASN A 27 -6.86 5.28 -4.31
C ASN A 27 -5.42 4.76 -4.38
N ALA A 28 -4.46 5.59 -3.95
CA ALA A 28 -3.06 5.22 -3.70
C ALA A 28 -2.63 5.54 -2.25
N ASP A 29 -3.51 5.29 -1.30
CA ASP A 29 -3.24 5.41 0.14
C ASP A 29 -3.49 4.07 0.84
N ALA A 30 -2.46 3.56 1.54
CA ALA A 30 -2.48 2.24 2.16
C ALA A 30 -3.47 2.11 3.34
N LEU A 31 -3.92 3.22 3.91
CA LEU A 31 -4.92 3.21 4.99
C LEU A 31 -6.35 3.31 4.45
N GLN A 32 -6.54 4.02 3.34
CA GLN A 32 -7.85 4.24 2.75
C GLN A 32 -8.39 3.01 1.99
N VAL A 33 -7.60 1.96 1.83
CA VAL A 33 -8.05 0.67 1.26
C VAL A 33 -9.02 -0.07 2.19
N TYR A 34 -8.91 0.16 3.51
CA TYR A 34 -9.69 -0.55 4.51
C TYR A 34 -11.12 -0.02 4.68
N SER A 35 -12.09 -0.93 4.87
CA SER A 35 -13.51 -0.61 4.90
C SER A 35 -13.96 0.12 6.17
N GLY A 36 -13.37 -0.20 7.33
CA GLY A 36 -13.88 0.21 8.64
C GLY A 36 -13.57 1.64 9.06
N TRP A 37 -12.52 2.27 8.56
CA TRP A 37 -12.00 3.53 9.11
C TRP A 37 -12.20 4.74 8.19
N ARG A 38 -13.43 4.91 7.70
CA ARG A 38 -13.73 5.96 6.73
C ARG A 38 -13.36 7.36 7.21
N LEU A 39 -13.81 7.76 8.40
CA LEU A 39 -13.56 9.09 8.96
C LEU A 39 -12.10 9.26 9.38
N LEU A 40 -11.55 8.28 10.10
CA LEU A 40 -10.19 8.33 10.62
C LEU A 40 -9.15 8.46 9.51
N THR A 41 -9.38 7.82 8.36
CA THR A 41 -8.47 7.86 7.22
C THR A 41 -8.82 8.95 6.21
N SER A 42 -9.82 9.76 6.48
CA SER A 42 -10.29 10.83 5.59
C SER A 42 -10.64 10.33 4.17
N ARG A 43 -11.29 9.17 4.08
CA ARG A 43 -11.81 8.65 2.79
C ARG A 43 -12.85 9.60 2.21
N PRO A 44 -13.02 9.62 0.87
CA PRO A 44 -14.02 10.43 0.21
C PRO A 44 -15.40 10.30 0.84
N SER A 45 -16.12 11.43 0.96
CA SER A 45 -17.47 11.43 1.46
C SER A 45 -18.43 10.76 0.47
N LYS A 46 -19.63 10.36 0.93
CA LYS A 46 -20.67 9.85 0.02
C LYS A 46 -21.07 10.86 -1.04
N GLN A 47 -21.02 12.15 -0.69
CA GLN A 47 -21.29 13.25 -1.63
C GLN A 47 -20.21 13.34 -2.72
N ASP A 48 -18.94 13.09 -2.38
CA ASP A 48 -17.85 13.13 -3.35
C ASP A 48 -17.88 11.88 -4.23
N GLU A 49 -18.16 10.71 -3.65
CA GLU A 49 -18.37 9.45 -4.40
C GLU A 49 -19.53 9.54 -5.40
N ALA A 50 -20.56 10.35 -5.10
CA ALA A 50 -21.68 10.60 -6.02
C ALA A 50 -21.32 11.50 -7.21
N LYS A 51 -20.26 12.32 -7.10
CA LYS A 51 -19.83 13.26 -8.16
C LYS A 51 -18.94 12.60 -9.20
N ALA A 52 -18.16 11.60 -8.82
CA ALA A 52 -17.26 10.86 -9.71
C ALA A 52 -17.01 9.44 -9.17
N PRO A 53 -16.71 8.46 -10.01
CA PRO A 53 -16.35 7.11 -9.57
C PRO A 53 -15.07 7.12 -8.75
N HIS A 54 -15.10 6.41 -7.60
CA HIS A 54 -13.95 6.23 -6.71
C HIS A 54 -13.65 4.74 -6.57
N LEU A 55 -12.45 4.31 -6.94
CA LEU A 55 -12.02 2.93 -6.94
C LEU A 55 -10.91 2.67 -5.92
N LEU A 56 -10.83 1.45 -5.42
CA LEU A 56 -9.86 0.96 -4.44
C LEU A 56 -9.93 1.68 -3.07
N TYR A 57 -11.06 2.29 -2.75
CA TYR A 57 -11.34 2.82 -1.42
C TYR A 57 -12.20 1.83 -0.63
N GLY A 58 -11.79 1.50 0.59
CA GLY A 58 -12.57 0.69 1.52
C GLY A 58 -13.02 -0.68 1.00
N HIS A 59 -12.24 -1.30 0.15
CA HIS A 59 -12.53 -2.59 -0.47
C HIS A 59 -11.92 -3.78 0.27
N VAL A 60 -11.09 -3.51 1.29
CA VAL A 60 -10.39 -4.52 2.08
C VAL A 60 -11.00 -4.56 3.49
N ASP A 61 -11.27 -5.76 3.99
CA ASP A 61 -11.67 -5.97 5.37
C ASP A 61 -10.53 -5.63 6.33
N ASN A 62 -10.85 -4.99 7.47
CA ASN A 62 -9.86 -4.54 8.44
C ASN A 62 -8.99 -5.67 9.03
N ALA A 63 -9.51 -6.88 9.09
CA ALA A 63 -8.78 -8.04 9.59
C ALA A 63 -7.83 -8.67 8.55
N LYS A 64 -7.92 -8.25 7.29
CA LYS A 64 -7.10 -8.81 6.21
C LYS A 64 -5.82 -8.01 6.00
N PRO A 65 -4.65 -8.65 5.94
CA PRO A 65 -3.43 -7.99 5.50
C PRO A 65 -3.57 -7.58 4.02
N TYR A 66 -3.05 -6.40 3.69
CA TYR A 66 -3.04 -5.90 2.32
C TYR A 66 -1.68 -5.30 1.99
N SER A 67 -1.06 -5.80 0.96
CA SER A 67 0.29 -5.41 0.54
C SER A 67 0.27 -4.50 -0.69
N VAL A 68 1.41 -3.87 -0.99
CA VAL A 68 1.61 -3.14 -2.24
C VAL A 68 1.44 -4.04 -3.48
N GLY A 69 1.81 -5.32 -3.39
CA GLY A 69 1.59 -6.29 -4.47
C GLY A 69 0.09 -6.58 -4.70
N ASP A 70 -0.71 -6.62 -3.63
CA ASP A 70 -2.17 -6.74 -3.74
C ASP A 70 -2.77 -5.51 -4.43
N TRP A 71 -2.28 -4.32 -4.06
CA TRP A 71 -2.71 -3.06 -4.67
C TRP A 71 -2.34 -3.01 -6.17
N LEU A 72 -1.13 -3.42 -6.55
CA LEU A 72 -0.73 -3.48 -7.97
C LEU A 72 -1.64 -4.41 -8.78
N ARG A 73 -1.97 -5.59 -8.26
CA ARG A 73 -2.92 -6.50 -8.91
C ARG A 73 -4.32 -5.91 -9.02
N ALA A 74 -4.75 -5.14 -8.03
CA ALA A 74 -6.07 -4.50 -8.03
C ALA A 74 -6.16 -3.31 -9.00
N ILE A 75 -5.08 -2.56 -9.22
CA ILE A 75 -5.08 -1.41 -10.13
C ILE A 75 -4.87 -1.83 -11.60
N GLU A 76 -4.22 -2.94 -11.86
CA GLU A 76 -3.88 -3.41 -13.22
C GLU A 76 -5.08 -3.45 -14.18
N PRO A 77 -6.25 -4.06 -13.84
CA PRO A 77 -7.41 -4.05 -14.72
C PRO A 77 -7.99 -2.65 -14.92
N ILE A 78 -7.82 -1.73 -13.97
CA ILE A 78 -8.26 -0.34 -14.11
C ILE A 78 -7.38 0.39 -15.15
N LEU A 79 -6.07 0.14 -15.12
CA LEU A 79 -5.12 0.73 -16.07
C LEU A 79 -5.29 0.16 -17.48
N ALA A 80 -5.74 -1.09 -17.60
CA ALA A 80 -6.01 -1.75 -18.88
C ALA A 80 -7.38 -1.37 -19.48
N SER A 81 -8.24 -0.66 -18.74
CA SER A 81 -9.55 -0.23 -19.23
C SER A 81 -9.47 1.07 -20.03
N ASP A 82 -10.54 1.40 -20.78
CA ASP A 82 -10.67 2.67 -21.51
C ASP A 82 -10.92 3.88 -20.60
N GLN A 83 -11.03 3.67 -19.29
CA GLN A 83 -11.26 4.74 -18.32
C GLN A 83 -9.96 5.52 -18.06
N ARG A 84 -10.07 6.85 -17.93
CA ARG A 84 -8.94 7.69 -17.50
C ARG A 84 -8.72 7.54 -15.99
N PRO A 85 -7.64 6.88 -15.51
CA PRO A 85 -7.38 6.76 -14.08
C PRO A 85 -6.73 8.04 -13.54
N ILE A 86 -7.30 8.59 -12.47
CA ILE A 86 -6.75 9.70 -11.68
C ILE A 86 -6.27 9.09 -10.36
N ILE A 87 -5.00 8.67 -10.33
CA ILE A 87 -4.41 7.98 -9.19
C ILE A 87 -4.01 9.00 -8.14
N VAL A 88 -4.59 8.94 -6.94
CA VAL A 88 -4.41 9.93 -5.88
C VAL A 88 -4.12 9.28 -4.54
N GLY A 89 -3.10 9.77 -3.82
CA GLY A 89 -2.78 9.25 -2.49
C GLY A 89 -1.53 9.84 -1.86
N GLY A 90 -1.16 9.28 -0.70
CA GLY A 90 0.01 9.68 0.08
C GLY A 90 1.06 8.58 0.23
N THR A 91 0.80 7.36 -0.23
CA THR A 91 1.70 6.22 -0.05
C THR A 91 2.76 6.16 -1.15
N GLY A 92 3.92 6.73 -0.89
CA GLY A 92 5.03 6.78 -1.86
C GLY A 92 5.43 5.41 -2.42
N LEU A 93 5.34 4.35 -1.60
CA LEU A 93 5.60 2.98 -2.05
C LEU A 93 4.65 2.52 -3.17
N TYR A 94 3.37 2.92 -3.14
CA TYR A 94 2.40 2.59 -4.18
C TYR A 94 2.76 3.27 -5.51
N PHE A 95 3.10 4.55 -5.46
CA PHE A 95 3.54 5.28 -6.66
C PHE A 95 4.84 4.71 -7.22
N ARG A 96 5.81 4.43 -6.35
CA ARG A 96 7.08 3.82 -6.77
C ARG A 96 6.87 2.43 -7.38
N ALA A 97 6.06 1.59 -6.74
CA ALA A 97 5.76 0.27 -7.27
C ALA A 97 5.07 0.31 -8.65
N LEU A 98 4.23 1.34 -8.87
CA LEU A 98 3.54 1.52 -10.14
C LEU A 98 4.48 2.00 -11.26
N THR A 99 5.46 2.85 -10.96
CA THR A 99 6.35 3.46 -11.96
C THR A 99 7.64 2.67 -12.20
N GLU A 100 8.18 2.03 -11.16
CA GLU A 100 9.46 1.31 -11.18
C GLU A 100 9.29 -0.21 -11.07
N GLY A 101 8.08 -0.67 -10.70
CA GLY A 101 7.83 -2.06 -10.36
C GLY A 101 8.28 -2.41 -8.93
N LEU A 102 8.09 -3.68 -8.58
CA LEU A 102 8.60 -4.28 -7.36
C LEU A 102 9.79 -5.16 -7.69
N ALA A 103 10.76 -5.23 -6.79
CA ALA A 103 11.84 -6.21 -6.90
C ALA A 103 11.25 -7.62 -7.03
N PRO A 104 11.75 -8.46 -7.94
CA PRO A 104 11.31 -9.84 -8.11
C PRO A 104 11.74 -10.67 -6.89
N ILE A 105 10.90 -10.71 -5.87
CA ILE A 105 11.13 -11.51 -4.67
C ILE A 105 10.45 -12.87 -4.90
N PRO A 106 11.20 -13.99 -4.84
CA PRO A 106 10.62 -15.30 -4.97
C PRO A 106 9.58 -15.56 -3.89
N THR A 107 8.62 -16.43 -4.18
CA THR A 107 7.59 -16.81 -3.21
C THR A 107 8.25 -17.47 -2.00
N ILE A 108 8.13 -16.84 -0.84
CA ILE A 108 8.65 -17.40 0.42
C ILE A 108 7.73 -18.53 0.87
N PRO A 109 8.25 -19.76 1.07
CA PRO A 109 7.48 -20.89 1.54
C PRO A 109 6.74 -20.60 2.86
N LYS A 110 5.54 -21.17 3.02
CA LYS A 110 4.68 -20.93 4.18
C LYS A 110 5.38 -21.30 5.51
N ASN A 111 6.10 -22.42 5.54
CA ASN A 111 6.86 -22.87 6.71
C ASN A 111 7.91 -21.85 7.17
N ILE A 112 8.60 -21.19 6.24
CA ILE A 112 9.58 -20.12 6.57
C ILE A 112 8.89 -18.90 7.16
N ARG A 113 7.75 -18.49 6.59
CA ARG A 113 6.97 -17.37 7.15
C ARG A 113 6.48 -17.68 8.57
N GLU A 114 5.98 -18.90 8.79
CA GLU A 114 5.52 -19.35 10.11
C GLU A 114 6.69 -19.42 11.11
N GLN A 115 7.84 -19.91 10.69
CA GLN A 115 9.04 -19.95 11.52
C GLN A 115 9.47 -18.53 11.94
N SER A 116 9.56 -17.60 10.98
CA SER A 116 9.87 -16.20 11.26
C SER A 116 8.87 -15.57 12.24
N ALA A 117 7.57 -15.81 12.04
CA ALA A 117 6.53 -15.31 12.94
C ALA A 117 6.67 -15.87 14.37
N ARG A 118 6.96 -17.16 14.52
CA ARG A 118 7.21 -17.79 15.84
C ARG A 118 8.45 -17.19 16.51
N MET A 119 9.56 -17.04 15.78
CA MET A 119 10.77 -16.44 16.33
C MET A 119 10.55 -15.01 16.83
N LEU A 120 9.71 -14.22 16.13
CA LEU A 120 9.32 -12.88 16.59
C LEU A 120 8.44 -12.94 17.85
N ALA A 121 7.46 -13.83 17.90
CA ALA A 121 6.59 -14.03 19.07
C ALA A 121 7.39 -14.44 20.30
N ASP A 122 8.38 -15.31 20.11
CA ASP A 122 9.29 -15.82 21.16
C ASP A 122 10.42 -14.83 21.51
N LYS A 123 10.37 -13.59 20.99
CA LYS A 123 11.37 -12.53 21.20
C LYS A 123 12.82 -12.93 20.85
N GLN A 124 12.98 -13.80 19.84
CA GLN A 124 14.29 -14.31 19.40
C GLN A 124 14.96 -13.41 18.32
N LEU A 125 14.73 -12.10 18.38
CA LEU A 125 15.23 -11.14 17.40
C LEU A 125 16.76 -11.20 17.21
N ASP A 126 17.51 -11.41 18.30
CA ASP A 126 18.98 -11.48 18.24
C ASP A 126 19.49 -12.72 17.51
N LYS A 127 18.76 -13.84 17.60
CA LYS A 127 19.08 -15.04 16.79
C LYS A 127 18.84 -14.78 15.30
N MET A 128 17.78 -14.05 14.97
CA MET A 128 17.50 -13.67 13.57
C MET A 128 18.58 -12.73 13.05
N LYS A 129 19.01 -11.74 13.85
CA LYS A 129 20.10 -10.83 13.48
C LYS A 129 21.42 -11.58 13.25
N ALA A 130 21.74 -12.57 14.08
CA ALA A 130 23.01 -13.28 14.04
C ALA A 130 23.30 -13.98 12.71
N VAL A 131 22.26 -14.43 11.99
CA VAL A 131 22.39 -15.13 10.71
C VAL A 131 22.38 -14.21 9.48
N LEU A 132 22.13 -12.90 9.67
CA LEU A 132 22.18 -11.94 8.57
C LEU A 132 23.64 -11.65 8.19
N ASP A 133 23.89 -11.56 6.88
CA ASP A 133 25.20 -11.14 6.37
C ASP A 133 25.48 -9.66 6.70
N GLN A 134 26.77 -9.28 6.65
CA GLN A 134 27.22 -7.96 7.03
C GLN A 134 26.62 -6.86 6.14
N ALA A 135 26.47 -7.09 4.84
CA ALA A 135 25.91 -6.10 3.92
C ALA A 135 24.44 -5.83 4.22
N THR A 136 23.64 -6.86 4.49
CA THR A 136 22.25 -6.74 4.90
C THR A 136 22.12 -6.02 6.24
N ARG A 137 22.96 -6.37 7.23
CA ARG A 137 22.96 -5.70 8.55
C ARG A 137 23.26 -4.21 8.45
N ALA A 138 24.13 -3.80 7.54
CA ALA A 138 24.47 -2.39 7.34
C ALA A 138 23.35 -1.57 6.67
N ARG A 139 22.43 -2.23 5.98
CA ARG A 139 21.37 -1.58 5.17
C ARG A 139 20.02 -1.47 5.87
N ILE A 140 19.79 -2.24 6.93
CA ILE A 140 18.50 -2.28 7.60
C ILE A 140 18.61 -1.75 9.03
N ASP A 141 17.49 -1.24 9.54
CA ASP A 141 17.34 -0.93 10.96
C ASP A 141 17.18 -2.23 11.75
N LEU A 142 18.22 -2.63 12.47
CA LEU A 142 18.27 -3.84 13.28
C LEU A 142 17.40 -3.76 14.55
N GLN A 143 16.92 -2.59 14.92
CA GLN A 143 15.99 -2.42 16.05
C GLN A 143 14.54 -2.64 15.61
N ASN A 144 14.26 -2.65 14.32
CA ASN A 144 12.94 -2.90 13.78
C ASN A 144 12.70 -4.40 13.49
N PRO A 145 11.86 -5.10 14.33
CA PRO A 145 11.65 -6.54 14.20
C PRO A 145 11.12 -6.96 12.81
N MET A 146 10.26 -6.11 12.20
CA MET A 146 9.69 -6.41 10.88
C MET A 146 10.74 -6.32 9.77
N ARG A 147 11.70 -5.39 9.87
CA ARG A 147 12.82 -5.30 8.91
C ARG A 147 13.77 -6.47 9.04
N VAL A 148 14.09 -6.87 10.27
CA VAL A 148 14.91 -8.06 10.55
C VAL A 148 14.23 -9.32 10.03
N SER A 149 12.94 -9.51 10.31
CA SER A 149 12.15 -10.66 9.84
C SER A 149 12.08 -10.77 8.32
N ARG A 150 12.03 -9.64 7.62
CA ARG A 150 12.02 -9.63 6.14
C ARG A 150 13.38 -9.92 5.51
N ALA A 151 14.44 -9.66 6.25
CA ALA A 151 15.81 -9.89 5.80
C ALA A 151 16.33 -11.29 6.16
N TRP A 152 15.73 -11.90 7.18
CA TRP A 152 16.02 -13.27 7.64
C TRP A 152 15.42 -14.31 6.70
#